data_488715d4baba5fbf339577f6f5e29d85
#
_entry.id   488715d4baba5fbf339577f6f5e29d85
#
_cell.length_a   1.000
_cell.length_b   1.000
_cell.length_c   1.000
_cell.angle_alpha   90.00
_cell.angle_beta   90.00
_cell.angle_gamma   90.00
#
_symmetry.space_group_name_H-M   'P 1'
#
loop_
_entity.id
_entity.type
_entity.pdbx_description
1 polymer ?
#
loop_
_entity_poly.entity_id
_entity_poly.type
_entity_poly.pdbx_seq_one_letter_code
_entity_poly.pdbx_strand_id
1 'polypeptide(L)'
;EFNSKQIFNLVNEMMKEKNEKRLEKGMIVKKPRCLVIGVPNVGKSTLINRIAGSKVVGVGNKPGVTTNLNWIRVNPNIELLDSPGLLWPKIDEGNVAYNLASFTAIKEEILPIYDVTVYILNTLAKYYPEILKERYNLESIEDPIEAFDVIGKKRGALSKGAETDYEKVMAIIMNDFKQGYVKGVTFDRYEE
;
A
#
# COMPACT_ATOMS: atom_id res chain seq x y z
N GLU A 1 -7.81 -8.11 14.44
CA GLU A 1 -7.09 -9.29 13.94
C GLU A 1 -7.73 -9.77 12.64
N PHE A 2 -6.92 -10.09 11.60
CA PHE A 2 -7.44 -10.50 10.29
C PHE A 2 -8.10 -11.89 10.40
N ASN A 3 -9.38 -12.00 10.02
CA ASN A 3 -10.14 -13.23 10.09
C ASN A 3 -10.68 -13.66 8.72
N SER A 4 -9.98 -14.58 8.06
CA SER A 4 -10.38 -15.11 6.75
C SER A 4 -11.75 -15.81 6.76
N LYS A 5 -12.19 -16.37 7.91
CA LYS A 5 -13.50 -17.02 8.04
C LYS A 5 -14.65 -16.03 7.82
N GLN A 6 -14.50 -14.78 8.25
CA GLN A 6 -15.53 -13.75 8.03
C GLN A 6 -15.72 -13.48 6.53
N ILE A 7 -14.61 -13.39 5.77
CA ILE A 7 -14.68 -13.21 4.32
C ILE A 7 -15.38 -14.40 3.66
N PHE A 8 -15.04 -15.62 4.07
CA PHE A 8 -15.67 -16.83 3.54
C PHE A 8 -17.17 -16.89 3.84
N ASN A 9 -17.58 -16.51 5.04
CA ASN A 9 -18.98 -16.48 5.44
C ASN A 9 -19.76 -15.45 4.61
N LEU A 10 -19.25 -14.24 4.46
CA LEU A 10 -19.87 -13.19 3.63
C LEU A 10 -20.02 -13.64 2.17
N VAL A 11 -18.97 -14.21 1.59
CA VAL A 11 -18.99 -14.68 0.21
C VAL A 11 -20.02 -15.81 0.02
N ASN A 12 -20.10 -16.74 0.96
CA ASN A 12 -21.09 -17.83 0.91
C ASN A 12 -22.52 -17.30 1.07
N GLU A 13 -22.74 -16.34 1.96
CA GLU A 13 -24.02 -15.68 2.14
C GLU A 13 -24.48 -14.96 0.86
N MET A 14 -23.60 -14.21 0.21
CA MET A 14 -23.89 -13.54 -1.06
C MET A 14 -24.24 -14.53 -2.19
N MET A 15 -23.72 -15.75 -2.14
CA MET A 15 -23.99 -16.79 -3.13
C MET A 15 -25.20 -17.67 -2.81
N LYS A 16 -25.75 -17.57 -1.62
CA LYS A 16 -26.79 -18.45 -1.09
C LYS A 16 -28.02 -18.49 -2.02
N GLU A 17 -28.66 -17.37 -2.22
CA GLU A 17 -29.87 -17.27 -3.07
C GLU A 17 -29.62 -17.77 -4.51
N LYS A 18 -28.46 -17.43 -5.08
CA LYS A 18 -28.08 -17.87 -6.41
C LYS A 18 -27.88 -19.37 -6.51
N ASN A 19 -27.31 -19.97 -5.48
CA ASN A 19 -27.06 -21.41 -5.42
C ASN A 19 -28.35 -22.18 -5.14
N GLU A 20 -29.26 -21.66 -4.31
CA GLU A 20 -30.60 -22.23 -4.08
C GLU A 20 -31.40 -22.30 -5.38
N LYS A 21 -31.50 -21.19 -6.12
CA LYS A 21 -32.14 -21.16 -7.46
C LYS A 21 -31.51 -22.12 -8.48
N ARG A 22 -30.23 -22.44 -8.33
CA ARG A 22 -29.56 -23.44 -9.18
C ARG A 22 -29.94 -24.85 -8.80
N LEU A 23 -30.00 -25.16 -7.50
CA LEU A 23 -30.38 -26.44 -6.97
C LEU A 23 -31.84 -26.76 -7.35
N GLU A 24 -32.76 -25.81 -7.24
CA GLU A 24 -34.16 -25.93 -7.67
C GLU A 24 -34.27 -26.31 -9.16
N LYS A 25 -33.31 -25.87 -9.99
CA LYS A 25 -33.23 -26.20 -11.41
C LYS A 25 -32.42 -27.49 -11.72
N GLY A 26 -32.08 -28.28 -10.70
CA GLY A 26 -31.24 -29.48 -10.84
C GLY A 26 -29.79 -29.21 -11.26
N MET A 27 -29.29 -27.97 -11.08
CA MET A 27 -27.93 -27.60 -11.45
C MET A 27 -26.98 -27.73 -10.27
N ILE A 28 -25.71 -27.98 -10.56
CA ILE A 28 -24.63 -28.04 -9.55
C ILE A 28 -24.40 -26.66 -8.97
N VAL A 29 -24.15 -26.58 -7.64
CA VAL A 29 -23.72 -25.37 -6.93
C VAL A 29 -22.44 -24.84 -7.54
N LYS A 30 -22.40 -23.52 -7.82
CA LYS A 30 -21.20 -22.85 -8.29
C LYS A 30 -20.34 -22.41 -7.12
N LYS A 31 -19.05 -22.68 -7.22
CA LYS A 31 -18.05 -22.10 -6.32
C LYS A 31 -17.98 -20.60 -6.56
N PRO A 32 -17.98 -19.78 -5.51
CA PRO A 32 -17.77 -18.36 -5.65
C PRO A 32 -16.38 -18.04 -6.20
N ARG A 33 -16.35 -17.04 -7.04
CA ARG A 33 -15.15 -16.47 -7.63
C ARG A 33 -15.06 -15.00 -7.22
N CYS A 34 -14.00 -14.64 -6.50
CA CYS A 34 -13.80 -13.29 -6.01
C CYS A 34 -12.60 -12.65 -6.72
N LEU A 35 -12.79 -11.42 -7.17
CA LEU A 35 -11.74 -10.61 -7.77
C LEU A 35 -11.16 -9.68 -6.69
N VAL A 36 -9.81 -9.64 -6.60
CA VAL A 36 -9.08 -8.70 -5.74
C VAL A 36 -8.51 -7.59 -6.62
N ILE A 37 -9.02 -6.38 -6.45
CA ILE A 37 -8.61 -5.20 -7.23
C ILE A 37 -8.05 -4.10 -6.32
N GLY A 38 -7.24 -3.24 -6.89
CA GLY A 38 -6.68 -2.05 -6.23
C GLY A 38 -5.42 -1.56 -6.94
N VAL A 39 -4.93 -0.40 -6.52
CA VAL A 39 -3.70 0.18 -7.06
C VAL A 39 -2.47 -0.71 -6.76
N PRO A 40 -1.33 -0.52 -7.44
CA PRO A 40 -0.12 -1.28 -7.12
C PRO A 40 0.30 -1.11 -5.64
N ASN A 41 0.98 -2.09 -5.10
CA ASN A 41 1.62 -2.10 -3.76
C ASN A 41 0.70 -1.93 -2.54
N VAL A 42 -0.62 -1.91 -2.68
CA VAL A 42 -1.57 -1.80 -1.53
C VAL A 42 -1.76 -3.10 -0.75
N GLY A 43 -1.04 -4.16 -1.10
CA GLY A 43 -1.09 -5.42 -0.36
C GLY A 43 -2.09 -6.45 -0.88
N LYS A 44 -2.58 -6.36 -2.13
CA LYS A 44 -3.49 -7.36 -2.73
C LYS A 44 -2.97 -8.79 -2.61
N SER A 45 -1.76 -9.05 -3.11
CA SER A 45 -1.13 -10.37 -3.04
C SER A 45 -0.83 -10.82 -1.61
N THR A 46 -0.52 -9.87 -0.71
CA THR A 46 -0.38 -10.15 0.73
C THR A 46 -1.72 -10.59 1.34
N LEU A 47 -2.82 -9.92 0.99
CA LEU A 47 -4.17 -10.28 1.41
C LEU A 47 -4.53 -11.68 0.93
N ILE A 48 -4.28 -11.98 -0.35
CA ILE A 48 -4.54 -13.30 -0.95
C ILE A 48 -3.76 -14.39 -0.21
N ASN A 49 -2.48 -14.19 0.07
CA ASN A 49 -1.66 -15.14 0.82
C ASN A 49 -2.18 -15.34 2.26
N ARG A 50 -2.64 -14.28 2.92
CA ARG A 50 -3.27 -14.37 4.25
C ARG A 50 -4.59 -15.16 4.21
N ILE A 51 -5.43 -14.92 3.22
CA ILE A 51 -6.68 -15.66 3.03
C ILE A 51 -6.39 -17.13 2.74
N ALA A 52 -5.37 -17.42 1.92
CA ALA A 52 -4.96 -18.77 1.57
C ALA A 52 -4.26 -19.53 2.73
N GLY A 53 -3.78 -18.81 3.74
CA GLY A 53 -2.99 -19.38 4.83
C GLY A 53 -1.58 -19.87 4.41
N SER A 54 -1.16 -19.55 3.19
CA SER A 54 0.14 -19.94 2.62
C SER A 54 0.56 -18.97 1.51
N LYS A 55 1.84 -19.01 1.13
CA LYS A 55 2.37 -18.19 0.03
C LYS A 55 2.00 -18.82 -1.32
N VAL A 56 0.88 -18.40 -1.87
CA VAL A 56 0.35 -18.87 -3.19
C VAL A 56 0.63 -17.90 -4.34
N VAL A 57 0.93 -16.63 -4.02
CA VAL A 57 1.31 -15.60 -4.99
C VAL A 57 2.59 -14.88 -4.55
N GLY A 58 3.35 -14.40 -5.55
CA GLY A 58 4.52 -13.58 -5.31
C GLY A 58 4.13 -12.23 -4.70
N VAL A 59 4.92 -11.76 -3.73
CA VAL A 59 4.76 -10.45 -3.11
C VAL A 59 6.05 -9.67 -3.30
N GLY A 60 5.93 -8.42 -3.71
CA GLY A 60 7.07 -7.51 -3.85
C GLY A 60 6.65 -6.06 -3.65
N ASN A 61 7.60 -5.23 -3.25
CA ASN A 61 7.38 -3.81 -2.97
C ASN A 61 7.69 -2.91 -4.19
N LYS A 62 7.55 -3.46 -5.39
CA LYS A 62 7.72 -2.70 -6.64
C LYS A 62 6.45 -2.78 -7.47
N PRO A 63 6.05 -1.70 -8.18
CA PRO A 63 4.95 -1.75 -9.12
C PRO A 63 5.20 -2.81 -10.21
N GLY A 64 4.17 -3.56 -10.57
CA GLY A 64 4.24 -4.55 -11.66
C GLY A 64 4.73 -5.96 -11.27
N VAL A 65 4.77 -6.30 -9.99
CA VAL A 65 5.12 -7.68 -9.54
C VAL A 65 4.11 -8.70 -10.06
N THR A 66 2.82 -8.38 -10.03
CA THR A 66 1.77 -9.19 -10.64
C THR A 66 1.53 -8.69 -12.06
N THR A 67 1.89 -9.47 -13.06
CA THR A 67 1.76 -9.11 -14.48
C THR A 67 0.55 -9.73 -15.16
N ASN A 68 0.05 -10.84 -14.64
CA ASN A 68 -1.05 -11.61 -15.22
C ASN A 68 -2.17 -11.83 -14.21
N LEU A 69 -3.38 -12.06 -14.75
CA LEU A 69 -4.52 -12.53 -13.98
C LEU A 69 -4.34 -14.02 -13.65
N ASN A 70 -4.30 -14.35 -12.37
CA ASN A 70 -4.12 -15.72 -11.91
C ASN A 70 -5.25 -16.17 -11.00
N TRP A 71 -5.92 -17.27 -11.37
CA TRP A 71 -6.89 -17.93 -10.50
C TRP A 71 -6.19 -18.74 -9.44
N ILE A 72 -6.51 -18.47 -8.18
CA ILE A 72 -5.93 -19.09 -7.00
C ILE A 72 -7.03 -19.81 -6.24
N ARG A 73 -6.89 -21.13 -6.10
CA ARG A 73 -7.77 -21.90 -5.25
C ARG A 73 -7.33 -21.72 -3.78
N VAL A 74 -8.09 -20.95 -3.01
CA VAL A 74 -7.79 -20.66 -1.62
C VAL A 74 -8.25 -21.82 -0.71
N ASN A 75 -9.40 -22.37 -1.02
CA ASN A 75 -9.92 -23.59 -0.40
C ASN A 75 -10.80 -24.36 -1.43
N PRO A 76 -11.32 -25.57 -1.10
CA PRO A 76 -12.16 -26.32 -2.03
C PRO A 76 -13.37 -25.56 -2.54
N ASN A 77 -13.83 -24.52 -1.84
CA ASN A 77 -15.09 -23.85 -2.08
C ASN A 77 -14.95 -22.42 -2.67
N ILE A 78 -13.77 -21.81 -2.66
CA ILE A 78 -13.58 -20.41 -3.11
C ILE A 78 -12.33 -20.29 -3.98
N GLU A 79 -12.48 -19.57 -5.09
CA GLU A 79 -11.39 -19.17 -5.96
C GLU A 79 -11.21 -17.65 -5.92
N LEU A 80 -9.98 -17.18 -5.76
CA LEU A 80 -9.61 -15.76 -5.86
C LEU A 80 -8.92 -15.49 -7.17
N LEU A 81 -9.19 -14.35 -7.78
CA LEU A 81 -8.46 -13.85 -8.92
C LEU A 81 -7.53 -12.74 -8.46
N ASP A 82 -6.21 -13.01 -8.51
CA ASP A 82 -5.21 -11.97 -8.32
C ASP A 82 -5.09 -11.14 -9.59
N SER A 83 -5.15 -9.84 -9.44
CA SER A 83 -5.04 -8.91 -10.54
C SER A 83 -3.80 -8.04 -10.41
N PRO A 84 -3.17 -7.65 -11.54
CA PRO A 84 -2.21 -6.56 -11.55
C PRO A 84 -2.78 -5.33 -10.85
N GLY A 85 -1.89 -4.53 -10.25
CA GLY A 85 -2.30 -3.22 -9.73
C GLY A 85 -2.81 -2.36 -10.89
N LEU A 86 -4.00 -1.82 -10.74
CA LEU A 86 -4.64 -0.97 -11.74
C LEU A 86 -4.55 0.48 -11.29
N LEU A 87 -4.06 1.33 -12.18
CA LEU A 87 -4.13 2.78 -12.09
C LEU A 87 -4.99 3.27 -13.25
N TRP A 88 -5.67 4.38 -13.05
CA TRP A 88 -6.37 5.04 -14.16
C TRP A 88 -5.35 5.62 -15.16
N PRO A 89 -5.72 5.74 -16.45
CA PRO A 89 -4.79 6.08 -17.52
C PRO A 89 -4.10 7.44 -17.38
N LYS A 90 -4.77 8.38 -16.72
CA LYS A 90 -4.24 9.71 -16.44
C LYS A 90 -4.37 9.98 -14.94
N ILE A 91 -3.22 10.09 -14.29
CA ILE A 91 -3.15 10.54 -12.90
C ILE A 91 -3.13 12.05 -12.96
N ASP A 92 -4.12 12.70 -12.37
CA ASP A 92 -4.14 14.16 -12.29
C ASP A 92 -2.93 14.65 -11.50
N GLU A 93 -2.35 15.76 -11.97
CA GLU A 93 -1.24 16.40 -11.28
C GLU A 93 -1.71 16.91 -9.91
N GLY A 94 -0.82 16.89 -8.92
CA GLY A 94 -1.10 17.36 -7.56
C GLY A 94 -1.11 16.26 -6.50
N ASN A 95 -1.91 16.45 -5.46
CA ASN A 95 -1.88 15.60 -4.25
C ASN A 95 -2.07 14.10 -4.54
N VAL A 96 -2.88 13.74 -5.53
CA VAL A 96 -3.14 12.33 -5.87
C VAL A 96 -1.86 11.63 -6.33
N ALA A 97 -1.04 12.28 -7.17
CA ALA A 97 0.24 11.73 -7.62
C ALA A 97 1.22 11.55 -6.46
N TYR A 98 1.30 12.54 -5.56
CA TYR A 98 2.13 12.45 -4.35
C TYR A 98 1.64 11.37 -3.39
N ASN A 99 0.32 11.22 -3.19
CA ASN A 99 -0.26 10.15 -2.38
C ASN A 99 0.16 8.78 -2.90
N LEU A 100 0.01 8.55 -4.21
CA LEU A 100 0.39 7.29 -4.85
C LEU A 100 1.91 7.03 -4.78
N ALA A 101 2.73 8.07 -4.96
CA ALA A 101 4.19 7.97 -4.86
C ALA A 101 4.63 7.65 -3.42
N SER A 102 4.01 8.27 -2.41
CA SER A 102 4.30 8.03 -0.99
C SER A 102 4.10 6.57 -0.57
N PHE A 103 3.16 5.86 -1.20
CA PHE A 103 2.94 4.42 -1.00
C PHE A 103 3.59 3.54 -2.08
N THR A 104 4.51 4.10 -2.88
CA THR A 104 5.19 3.38 -3.97
C THR A 104 4.22 2.70 -4.96
N ALA A 105 3.01 3.24 -5.09
CA ALA A 105 2.01 2.74 -6.03
C ALA A 105 2.32 3.10 -7.49
N ILE A 106 3.09 4.16 -7.71
CA ILE A 106 3.69 4.55 -8.99
C ILE A 106 5.20 4.39 -8.94
N LYS A 107 5.84 4.37 -10.12
CA LYS A 107 7.29 4.26 -10.22
C LYS A 107 7.98 5.51 -9.66
N GLU A 108 9.11 5.31 -9.00
CA GLU A 108 9.90 6.39 -8.37
C GLU A 108 10.40 7.43 -9.38
N GLU A 109 10.52 7.06 -10.67
CA GLU A 109 10.98 7.96 -11.73
C GLU A 109 9.91 8.96 -12.23
N ILE A 110 8.65 8.80 -11.79
CA ILE A 110 7.54 9.66 -12.25
C ILE A 110 7.56 11.04 -11.57
N LEU A 111 7.97 11.09 -10.30
CA LEU A 111 8.08 12.33 -9.53
C LEU A 111 9.46 12.44 -8.91
N PRO A 112 10.03 13.67 -8.79
CA PRO A 112 11.26 13.86 -8.05
C PRO A 112 11.12 13.37 -6.59
N ILE A 113 12.03 12.50 -6.16
CA ILE A 113 12.00 11.92 -4.81
C ILE A 113 12.05 12.99 -3.72
N TYR A 114 12.73 14.11 -3.99
CA TYR A 114 12.77 15.27 -3.11
C TYR A 114 11.35 15.79 -2.83
N ASP A 115 10.57 16.06 -3.88
CA ASP A 115 9.22 16.61 -3.74
C ASP A 115 8.30 15.64 -2.99
N VAL A 116 8.41 14.34 -3.28
CA VAL A 116 7.64 13.30 -2.59
C VAL A 116 7.98 13.27 -1.08
N THR A 117 9.26 13.31 -0.73
CA THR A 117 9.68 13.26 0.67
C THR A 117 9.33 14.52 1.45
N VAL A 118 9.42 15.69 0.82
CA VAL A 118 8.94 16.96 1.39
C VAL A 118 7.43 16.91 1.60
N TYR A 119 6.68 16.41 0.62
CA TYR A 119 5.23 16.22 0.75
C TYR A 119 4.87 15.30 1.93
N ILE A 120 5.58 14.18 2.08
CA ILE A 120 5.40 13.25 3.20
C ILE A 120 5.64 13.97 4.53
N LEU A 121 6.77 14.64 4.68
CA LEU A 121 7.12 15.33 5.93
C LEU A 121 6.11 16.43 6.28
N ASN A 122 5.70 17.25 5.31
CA ASN A 122 4.69 18.29 5.51
C ASN A 122 3.33 17.70 5.92
N THR A 123 2.95 16.56 5.31
CA THR A 123 1.71 15.86 5.69
C THR A 123 1.79 15.33 7.13
N LEU A 124 2.94 14.79 7.53
CA LEU A 124 3.15 14.35 8.91
C LEU A 124 3.14 15.53 9.87
N ALA A 125 3.80 16.62 9.56
CA ALA A 125 3.81 17.82 10.39
C ALA A 125 2.40 18.37 10.63
N LYS A 126 1.59 18.40 9.58
CA LYS A 126 0.23 18.96 9.62
C LYS A 126 -0.78 18.06 10.35
N TYR A 127 -0.71 16.75 10.14
CA TYR A 127 -1.78 15.84 10.55
C TYR A 127 -1.34 14.77 11.55
N TYR A 128 -0.03 14.52 11.69
CA TYR A 128 0.54 13.45 12.51
C TYR A 128 1.80 13.90 13.25
N PRO A 129 1.75 15.04 13.98
CA PRO A 129 2.95 15.63 14.61
C PRO A 129 3.66 14.67 15.58
N GLU A 130 2.90 13.81 16.26
CA GLU A 130 3.50 12.82 17.17
C GLU A 130 4.36 11.79 16.41
N ILE A 131 3.91 11.36 15.22
CA ILE A 131 4.68 10.42 14.37
C ILE A 131 5.95 11.13 13.86
N LEU A 132 5.83 12.39 13.44
CA LEU A 132 6.96 13.19 12.99
C LEU A 132 8.02 13.32 14.10
N LYS A 133 7.57 13.63 15.32
CA LYS A 133 8.44 13.77 16.49
C LYS A 133 9.11 12.44 16.88
N GLU A 134 8.33 11.40 17.04
CA GLU A 134 8.82 10.08 17.44
C GLU A 134 9.81 9.50 16.42
N ARG A 135 9.43 9.53 15.13
CA ARG A 135 10.20 8.88 14.07
C ARG A 135 11.42 9.68 13.65
N TYR A 136 11.26 10.99 13.46
CA TYR A 136 12.26 11.85 12.85
C TYR A 136 12.88 12.88 13.82
N ASN A 137 12.32 13.03 15.03
CA ASN A 137 12.75 14.01 16.02
C ASN A 137 12.57 15.47 15.55
N LEU A 138 11.46 15.70 14.83
CA LEU A 138 11.06 17.00 14.31
C LEU A 138 9.74 17.41 14.96
N GLU A 139 9.58 18.68 15.30
CA GLU A 139 8.33 19.24 15.84
C GLU A 139 7.53 19.99 14.76
N SER A 140 8.24 20.58 13.80
CA SER A 140 7.68 21.29 12.65
C SER A 140 8.59 21.14 11.44
N ILE A 141 8.15 21.59 10.30
CA ILE A 141 8.93 21.68 9.06
C ILE A 141 8.81 23.12 8.57
N GLU A 142 9.84 23.91 8.81
CA GLU A 142 9.96 25.28 8.28
C GLU A 142 10.83 25.28 7.04
N ASP A 143 11.97 24.61 7.12
CA ASP A 143 12.89 24.38 6.00
C ASP A 143 13.08 22.85 5.80
N PRO A 144 12.76 22.31 4.61
CA PRO A 144 12.99 20.90 4.30
C PRO A 144 14.46 20.46 4.40
N ILE A 145 15.41 21.36 4.11
CA ILE A 145 16.85 21.04 4.17
C ILE A 145 17.28 20.88 5.64
N GLU A 146 16.85 21.77 6.51
CA GLU A 146 17.11 21.64 7.95
C GLU A 146 16.47 20.37 8.52
N ALA A 147 15.26 20.03 8.08
CA ALA A 147 14.60 18.79 8.46
C ALA A 147 15.39 17.56 8.01
N PHE A 148 15.92 17.56 6.79
CA PHE A 148 16.78 16.48 6.30
C PHE A 148 18.08 16.38 7.09
N ASP A 149 18.67 17.49 7.49
CA ASP A 149 19.88 17.50 8.34
C ASP A 149 19.62 16.84 9.72
N VAL A 150 18.50 17.17 10.35
CA VAL A 150 18.09 16.55 11.62
C VAL A 150 17.89 15.04 11.43
N ILE A 151 17.18 14.63 10.39
CA ILE A 151 16.95 13.21 10.09
C ILE A 151 18.28 12.52 9.78
N GLY A 152 19.14 13.13 8.96
CA GLY A 152 20.44 12.61 8.57
C GLY A 152 21.32 12.32 9.77
N LYS A 153 21.44 13.26 10.68
CA LYS A 153 22.18 13.12 11.95
C LYS A 153 21.57 12.01 12.82
N LYS A 154 20.25 12.00 13.01
CA LYS A 154 19.56 10.98 13.84
C LYS A 154 19.71 9.58 13.27
N ARG A 155 19.70 9.42 11.95
CA ARG A 155 19.68 8.13 11.26
C ARG A 155 21.06 7.67 10.75
N GLY A 156 22.10 8.49 10.97
CA GLY A 156 23.44 8.18 10.48
C GLY A 156 23.58 8.25 8.96
N ALA A 157 22.72 9.01 8.28
CA ALA A 157 22.79 9.25 6.85
C ALA A 157 23.77 10.38 6.53
N LEU A 158 25.06 10.10 6.75
CA LEU A 158 26.14 11.07 6.57
C LEU A 158 27.09 10.60 5.47
N SER A 159 27.67 11.56 4.77
CA SER A 159 28.76 11.42 3.79
C SER A 159 30.12 11.59 4.43
N LYS A 160 31.22 11.49 3.62
CA LYS A 160 32.56 11.81 4.08
C LYS A 160 32.63 13.29 4.46
N GLY A 161 33.11 13.56 5.67
CA GLY A 161 33.14 14.93 6.23
C GLY A 161 32.00 15.24 7.18
N ALA A 162 31.15 14.27 7.53
CA ALA A 162 29.99 14.40 8.42
C ALA A 162 28.89 15.34 7.87
N GLU A 163 28.88 15.57 6.57
CA GLU A 163 27.79 16.27 5.88
C GLU A 163 26.60 15.34 5.66
N THR A 164 25.39 15.89 5.63
CA THR A 164 24.18 15.13 5.39
C THR A 164 24.15 14.55 3.97
N ASP A 165 23.93 13.25 3.85
CA ASP A 165 23.68 12.59 2.60
C ASP A 165 22.17 12.62 2.31
N TYR A 166 21.75 13.63 1.59
CA TYR A 166 20.31 13.87 1.30
C TYR A 166 19.66 12.73 0.55
N GLU A 167 20.39 12.06 -0.37
CA GLU A 167 19.85 10.90 -1.10
C GLU A 167 19.53 9.76 -0.14
N LYS A 168 20.43 9.49 0.81
CA LYS A 168 20.15 8.50 1.86
C LYS A 168 19.00 8.91 2.77
N VAL A 169 18.89 10.19 3.13
CA VAL A 169 17.77 10.68 3.96
C VAL A 169 16.44 10.45 3.23
N MET A 170 16.35 10.85 1.98
CA MET A 170 15.15 10.64 1.15
C MET A 170 14.81 9.14 1.03
N ALA A 171 15.81 8.30 0.77
CA ALA A 171 15.63 6.86 0.73
C ALA A 171 15.15 6.27 2.07
N ILE A 172 15.63 6.79 3.21
CA ILE A 172 15.15 6.39 4.55
C ILE A 172 13.69 6.75 4.74
N ILE A 173 13.28 7.98 4.40
CA ILE A 173 11.89 8.42 4.53
C ILE A 173 10.97 7.52 3.69
N MET A 174 11.29 7.30 2.41
CA MET A 174 10.52 6.42 1.55
C MET A 174 10.46 4.98 2.07
N ASN A 175 11.58 4.45 2.56
CA ASN A 175 11.63 3.10 3.11
C ASN A 175 10.83 2.95 4.40
N ASP A 176 10.70 3.99 5.22
CA ASP A 176 9.92 3.97 6.46
C ASP A 176 8.43 3.71 6.18
N PHE A 177 7.89 4.26 5.10
CA PHE A 177 6.53 3.95 4.63
C PHE A 177 6.44 2.56 4.00
N LYS A 178 7.38 2.23 3.15
CA LYS A 178 7.44 0.96 2.42
C LYS A 178 7.54 -0.26 3.34
N GLN A 179 8.26 -0.14 4.44
CA GLN A 179 8.43 -1.21 5.44
C GLN A 179 7.38 -1.16 6.56
N GLY A 180 6.51 -0.14 6.56
CA GLY A 180 5.50 0.03 7.59
C GLY A 180 6.07 0.41 8.96
N TYR A 181 7.21 1.10 9.00
CA TYR A 181 7.71 1.72 10.23
C TYR A 181 6.87 2.95 10.61
N VAL A 182 6.31 3.64 9.62
CA VAL A 182 5.26 4.65 9.80
C VAL A 182 3.90 3.98 9.57
N LYS A 183 3.04 4.03 10.58
CA LYS A 183 1.72 3.34 10.57
C LYS A 183 0.62 4.31 10.96
N GLY A 184 -0.63 3.96 10.58
CA GLY A 184 -1.80 4.76 10.96
C GLY A 184 -1.89 6.10 10.24
N VAL A 185 -1.20 6.24 9.11
CA VAL A 185 -1.20 7.46 8.29
C VAL A 185 -2.03 7.23 7.04
N THR A 186 -2.84 8.23 6.67
CA THR A 186 -3.45 8.34 5.35
C THR A 186 -3.11 9.70 4.75
N PHE A 187 -2.86 9.73 3.46
CA PHE A 187 -2.64 10.96 2.70
C PHE A 187 -3.92 11.48 2.07
N ASP A 188 -4.89 10.59 1.82
CA ASP A 188 -6.20 11.00 1.32
C ASP A 188 -6.99 11.74 2.39
N ARG A 189 -7.62 12.84 2.00
CA ARG A 189 -8.49 13.65 2.83
C ARG A 189 -9.83 13.81 2.13
N TYR A 190 -10.88 13.75 2.91
CA TYR A 190 -12.19 14.19 2.47
C TYR A 190 -12.19 15.72 2.63
N GLU A 191 -12.30 16.43 1.54
CA GLU A 191 -12.55 17.87 1.55
C GLU A 191 -14.07 18.05 1.63
N GLU A 192 -14.54 18.65 2.75
CA GLU A 192 -15.94 19.01 2.94
C GLU A 192 -16.35 20.19 2.06
#